data_b1e706ab4d7184320426b4be58dce881
#
_entry.id   b1e706ab4d7184320426b4be58dce881
#
_cell.length_a   1.000
_cell.length_b   1.000
_cell.length_c   1.000
_cell.angle_alpha   90.00
_cell.angle_beta   90.00
_cell.angle_gamma   90.00
#
_symmetry.space_group_name_H-M   'P 1'
#
loop_
_entity.id
_entity.type
_entity.pdbx_description
1 polymer ?
#
loop_
_entity_poly.entity_id
_entity_poly.type
_entity_poly.pdbx_seq_one_letter_code
_entity_poly.pdbx_strand_id
1 'polypeptide(L)'
;MIGWTEVFYVSIISAALLLCVLGLWFTAIIPGIDRWSKRFFQAYFSVFILCCILGFAEIAFFAHSLSSRAYYYYVIVECLALSLPLPMLTVYLLHCCGEYVRSSRLMQTVFTLWAVYLVVLLSAVFVRGFSSVSSDGRLIRGPLYPLILLPLIAILLLNLAGTIQRREQVSRRTFFSFLIAIVPIMAAMFALLFIDVFPLIDIAYVLTALSMYGFALSEQIEQDRCHQLEIANQRASVMVLQMRPHFIYNTLMSIYCLCDQDPQKARQVTMDFTNYLRRNFNAVASDSTIPFSAELEHTRAYLAVEQAQFEDML
;
A
#
# COMPACT_ATOMS: atom_id res chain seq x y z
N MET A 1 5.83 -11.71 -42.28
CA MET A 1 4.49 -11.58 -41.64
C MET A 1 4.68 -11.77 -40.14
N ILE A 2 4.29 -10.82 -39.33
CA ILE A 2 4.31 -10.94 -37.87
C ILE A 2 3.34 -12.05 -37.48
N GLY A 3 3.81 -13.07 -36.77
CA GLY A 3 2.97 -14.19 -36.34
C GLY A 3 1.98 -13.77 -35.24
N TRP A 4 0.85 -14.44 -35.09
CA TRP A 4 -0.14 -14.17 -34.05
C TRP A 4 0.47 -14.25 -32.64
N THR A 5 1.47 -15.09 -32.44
CA THR A 5 2.22 -15.21 -31.15
C THR A 5 3.01 -13.97 -30.83
N GLU A 6 3.65 -13.32 -31.81
CA GLU A 6 4.42 -12.09 -31.63
C GLU A 6 3.48 -10.90 -31.31
N VAL A 7 2.33 -10.81 -32.02
CA VAL A 7 1.32 -9.78 -31.75
C VAL A 7 0.78 -9.92 -30.32
N PHE A 8 0.51 -11.15 -29.89
CA PHE A 8 0.04 -11.43 -28.55
C PHE A 8 1.08 -11.04 -27.49
N TYR A 9 2.35 -11.39 -27.71
CA TYR A 9 3.44 -11.05 -26.81
C TYR A 9 3.64 -9.55 -26.69
N VAL A 10 3.70 -8.82 -27.82
CA VAL A 10 3.76 -7.35 -27.83
C VAL A 10 2.61 -6.71 -27.07
N SER A 11 1.41 -7.22 -27.24
CA SER A 11 0.21 -6.70 -26.58
C SER A 11 0.28 -6.86 -25.06
N ILE A 12 0.77 -8.00 -24.57
CA ILE A 12 0.94 -8.27 -23.14
C ILE A 12 1.98 -7.33 -22.54
N ILE A 13 3.17 -7.23 -23.14
CA ILE A 13 4.24 -6.36 -22.64
C ILE A 13 3.79 -4.89 -22.65
N SER A 14 3.08 -4.46 -23.71
CA SER A 14 2.56 -3.09 -23.80
C SER A 14 1.57 -2.78 -22.68
N ALA A 15 0.64 -3.72 -22.39
CA ALA A 15 -0.30 -3.59 -21.29
C ALA A 15 0.42 -3.58 -19.93
N ALA A 16 1.41 -4.47 -19.75
CA ALA A 16 2.23 -4.54 -18.55
C ALA A 16 3.00 -3.23 -18.30
N LEU A 17 3.64 -2.69 -19.35
CA LEU A 17 4.37 -1.42 -19.29
C LEU A 17 3.44 -0.27 -18.90
N LEU A 18 2.26 -0.17 -19.53
CA LEU A 18 1.29 0.88 -19.23
C LEU A 18 0.84 0.81 -17.77
N LEU A 19 0.53 -0.38 -17.25
CA LEU A 19 0.14 -0.59 -15.84
C LEU A 19 1.27 -0.23 -14.88
N CYS A 20 2.53 -0.57 -15.20
CA CYS A 20 3.68 -0.22 -14.37
C CYS A 20 3.95 1.29 -14.36
N VAL A 21 3.82 1.97 -15.50
CA VAL A 21 3.94 3.44 -15.60
C VAL A 21 2.84 4.13 -14.80
N LEU A 22 1.60 3.66 -14.91
CA LEU A 22 0.49 4.17 -14.10
C LEU A 22 0.73 3.91 -12.60
N GLY A 23 1.20 2.72 -12.22
CA GLY A 23 1.57 2.40 -10.84
C GLY A 23 2.66 3.34 -10.30
N LEU A 24 3.70 3.59 -11.09
CA LEU A 24 4.77 4.54 -10.73
C LEU A 24 4.22 5.97 -10.58
N TRP A 25 3.36 6.40 -11.49
CA TRP A 25 2.74 7.73 -11.45
C TRP A 25 1.82 7.89 -10.23
N PHE A 26 0.98 6.90 -9.95
CA PHE A 26 0.12 6.92 -8.75
C PHE A 26 0.94 6.93 -7.45
N THR A 27 2.03 6.14 -7.37
CA THR A 27 2.92 6.18 -6.18
C THR A 27 3.58 7.53 -5.99
N ALA A 28 3.80 8.32 -7.06
CA ALA A 28 4.38 9.65 -6.96
C ALA A 28 3.38 10.68 -6.42
N ILE A 29 2.10 10.62 -6.86
CA ILE A 29 1.09 11.65 -6.62
C ILE A 29 0.29 11.42 -5.34
N ILE A 30 -0.04 10.17 -4.99
CA ILE A 30 -0.91 9.89 -3.84
C ILE A 30 -0.21 10.33 -2.55
N PRO A 31 -0.80 11.31 -1.80
CA PRO A 31 -0.32 11.65 -0.47
C PRO A 31 -0.73 10.56 0.53
N GLY A 32 0.03 10.42 1.61
CA GLY A 32 -0.35 9.52 2.70
C GLY A 32 0.49 8.24 2.77
N ILE A 33 1.11 7.80 1.68
CA ILE A 33 2.00 6.62 1.71
C ILE A 33 3.29 6.96 2.48
N ASP A 34 3.67 6.14 3.46
CA ASP A 34 4.91 6.33 4.19
C ASP A 34 6.11 6.39 3.23
N ARG A 35 7.14 7.16 3.60
CA ARG A 35 8.27 7.47 2.73
C ARG A 35 9.04 6.22 2.29
N TRP A 36 9.08 5.19 3.15
CA TRP A 36 9.78 3.96 2.85
C TRP A 36 9.01 3.12 1.81
N SER A 37 7.73 2.86 2.03
CA SER A 37 6.86 2.13 1.09
C SER A 37 6.78 2.83 -0.26
N LYS A 38 6.71 4.17 -0.26
CA LYS A 38 6.75 4.97 -1.51
C LYS A 38 8.01 4.69 -2.31
N ARG A 39 9.20 4.76 -1.69
CA ARG A 39 10.48 4.46 -2.36
C ARG A 39 10.56 3.01 -2.81
N PHE A 40 10.06 2.09 -1.99
CA PHE A 40 10.02 0.67 -2.32
C PHE A 40 9.18 0.42 -3.58
N PHE A 41 7.94 0.89 -3.65
CA PHE A 41 7.08 0.70 -4.82
C PHE A 41 7.61 1.43 -6.06
N GLN A 42 8.20 2.60 -5.91
CA GLN A 42 8.89 3.28 -7.02
C GLN A 42 10.03 2.42 -7.59
N ALA A 43 10.88 1.85 -6.73
CA ALA A 43 11.95 0.94 -7.15
C ALA A 43 11.37 -0.34 -7.80
N TYR A 44 10.32 -0.90 -7.21
CA TYR A 44 9.67 -2.12 -7.68
C TYR A 44 9.08 -1.94 -9.08
N PHE A 45 8.27 -0.89 -9.30
CA PHE A 45 7.72 -0.56 -10.62
C PHE A 45 8.82 -0.20 -11.63
N SER A 46 9.90 0.47 -11.21
CA SER A 46 11.03 0.79 -12.09
C SER A 46 11.74 -0.47 -12.60
N VAL A 47 11.90 -1.50 -11.75
CA VAL A 47 12.47 -2.79 -12.16
C VAL A 47 11.56 -3.46 -13.20
N PHE A 48 10.23 -3.42 -13.04
CA PHE A 48 9.32 -3.99 -14.03
C PHE A 48 9.29 -3.21 -15.34
N ILE A 49 9.36 -1.89 -15.30
CA ILE A 49 9.52 -1.07 -16.51
C ILE A 49 10.78 -1.49 -17.26
N LEU A 50 11.89 -1.72 -16.53
CA LEU A 50 13.12 -2.24 -17.13
C LEU A 50 12.91 -3.62 -17.77
N CYS A 51 12.22 -4.55 -17.08
CA CYS A 51 11.89 -5.87 -17.64
C CYS A 51 11.04 -5.75 -18.91
N CYS A 52 10.02 -4.88 -18.92
CA CYS A 52 9.21 -4.64 -20.13
C CYS A 52 10.04 -4.07 -21.29
N ILE A 53 10.96 -3.15 -21.03
CA ILE A 53 11.85 -2.59 -22.05
C ILE A 53 12.75 -3.67 -22.62
N LEU A 54 13.27 -4.54 -21.75
CA LEU A 54 14.04 -5.73 -22.20
C LEU A 54 13.17 -6.66 -23.05
N GLY A 55 11.92 -6.98 -22.65
CA GLY A 55 11.02 -7.78 -23.44
C GLY A 55 10.74 -7.20 -24.84
N PHE A 56 10.61 -5.88 -24.99
CA PHE A 56 10.53 -5.23 -26.30
C PHE A 56 11.82 -5.36 -27.10
N ALA A 57 12.99 -5.25 -26.43
CA ALA A 57 14.28 -5.43 -27.10
C ALA A 57 14.44 -6.86 -27.64
N GLU A 58 13.92 -7.89 -26.97
CA GLU A 58 13.91 -9.28 -27.48
C GLU A 58 13.25 -9.37 -28.84
N ILE A 59 12.08 -8.75 -28.99
CA ILE A 59 11.34 -8.73 -30.26
C ILE A 59 12.16 -8.04 -31.35
N ALA A 60 12.84 -6.94 -31.02
CA ALA A 60 13.72 -6.23 -31.96
C ALA A 60 14.93 -7.08 -32.37
N PHE A 61 15.50 -7.87 -31.43
CA PHE A 61 16.59 -8.81 -31.73
C PHE A 61 16.18 -9.88 -32.75
N PHE A 62 14.97 -10.44 -32.61
CA PHE A 62 14.45 -11.41 -33.59
C PHE A 62 14.23 -10.78 -34.96
N ALA A 63 13.70 -9.55 -35.01
CA ALA A 63 13.42 -8.86 -36.26
C ALA A 63 14.68 -8.52 -37.07
N HIS A 64 15.84 -8.32 -36.42
CA HIS A 64 17.08 -7.83 -37.05
C HIS A 64 18.15 -8.91 -37.23
N SER A 65 17.87 -10.19 -37.00
CA SER A 65 18.78 -11.33 -37.16
C SER A 65 20.19 -11.10 -36.57
N LEU A 66 20.24 -10.56 -35.36
CA LEU A 66 21.49 -10.28 -34.65
C LEU A 66 22.26 -11.57 -34.33
N SER A 67 23.57 -11.44 -34.10
CA SER A 67 24.46 -12.55 -33.77
C SER A 67 23.92 -13.38 -32.60
N SER A 68 23.90 -14.71 -32.74
CA SER A 68 23.49 -15.67 -31.70
C SER A 68 24.16 -15.45 -30.35
N ARG A 69 25.41 -14.91 -30.34
CA ARG A 69 26.11 -14.55 -29.09
C ARG A 69 25.48 -13.33 -28.41
N ALA A 70 25.12 -12.30 -29.18
CA ALA A 70 24.53 -11.08 -28.63
C ALA A 70 23.16 -11.40 -28.00
N TYR A 71 22.35 -12.22 -28.65
CA TYR A 71 21.08 -12.70 -28.12
C TYR A 71 21.25 -13.47 -26.80
N TYR A 72 22.27 -14.33 -26.71
CA TYR A 72 22.53 -15.08 -25.50
C TYR A 72 22.87 -14.19 -24.28
N TYR A 73 23.73 -13.17 -24.46
CA TYR A 73 24.04 -12.19 -23.39
C TYR A 73 22.80 -11.37 -23.01
N TYR A 74 21.98 -11.04 -23.98
CA TYR A 74 20.73 -10.36 -23.74
C TYR A 74 19.81 -11.15 -22.80
N VAL A 75 19.57 -12.45 -23.09
CA VAL A 75 18.75 -13.33 -22.24
C VAL A 75 19.26 -13.39 -20.79
N ILE A 76 20.58 -13.38 -20.60
CA ILE A 76 21.18 -13.35 -19.24
C ILE A 76 20.81 -12.07 -18.51
N VAL A 77 20.90 -10.91 -19.18
CA VAL A 77 20.53 -9.61 -18.59
C VAL A 77 19.04 -9.58 -18.23
N GLU A 78 18.20 -10.11 -19.10
CA GLU A 78 16.76 -10.23 -18.86
C GLU A 78 16.44 -11.15 -17.66
N CYS A 79 17.04 -12.34 -17.60
CA CYS A 79 16.90 -13.26 -16.49
C CYS A 79 17.40 -12.63 -15.16
N LEU A 80 18.47 -11.84 -15.20
CA LEU A 80 18.94 -11.09 -14.06
C LEU A 80 17.91 -10.06 -13.59
N ALA A 81 17.37 -9.26 -14.50
CA ALA A 81 16.35 -8.25 -14.19
C ALA A 81 15.09 -8.89 -13.59
N LEU A 82 14.59 -9.97 -14.20
CA LEU A 82 13.42 -10.72 -13.74
C LEU A 82 13.62 -11.40 -12.37
N SER A 83 14.86 -11.63 -11.93
CA SER A 83 15.14 -12.22 -10.62
C SER A 83 15.08 -11.22 -9.46
N LEU A 84 15.26 -9.91 -9.72
CA LEU A 84 15.32 -8.85 -8.70
C LEU A 84 14.02 -8.70 -7.86
N PRO A 85 12.82 -8.82 -8.42
CA PRO A 85 11.58 -8.69 -7.65
C PRO A 85 11.45 -9.72 -6.50
N LEU A 86 12.07 -10.89 -6.61
CA LEU A 86 11.93 -11.95 -5.61
C LEU A 86 12.56 -11.61 -4.24
N PRO A 87 13.84 -11.17 -4.16
CA PRO A 87 14.36 -10.68 -2.89
C PRO A 87 13.69 -9.37 -2.43
N MET A 88 13.20 -8.51 -3.36
CA MET A 88 12.45 -7.32 -2.98
C MET A 88 11.14 -7.68 -2.26
N LEU A 89 10.45 -8.75 -2.68
CA LEU A 89 9.26 -9.25 -2.00
C LEU A 89 9.55 -9.64 -0.54
N THR A 90 10.70 -10.28 -0.28
CA THR A 90 11.16 -10.62 1.08
C THR A 90 11.41 -9.36 1.92
N VAL A 91 12.06 -8.34 1.33
CA VAL A 91 12.32 -7.06 2.00
C VAL A 91 11.01 -6.40 2.43
N TYR A 92 10.00 -6.42 1.56
CA TYR A 92 8.70 -5.85 1.87
C TYR A 92 7.95 -6.64 2.95
N LEU A 93 8.01 -7.97 2.90
CA LEU A 93 7.43 -8.84 3.94
C LEU A 93 8.01 -8.51 5.33
N LEU A 94 9.34 -8.43 5.42
CA LEU A 94 10.03 -8.11 6.67
C LEU A 94 9.69 -6.70 7.18
N HIS A 95 9.57 -5.74 6.26
CA HIS A 95 9.15 -4.39 6.61
C HIS A 95 7.72 -4.38 7.20
N CYS A 96 6.77 -5.08 6.59
CA CYS A 96 5.41 -5.20 7.10
C CYS A 96 5.33 -5.88 8.47
N CYS A 97 6.30 -6.78 8.79
CA CYS A 97 6.42 -7.42 10.10
C CYS A 97 7.18 -6.56 11.13
N GLY A 98 7.72 -5.40 10.75
CA GLY A 98 8.58 -4.58 11.63
C GLY A 98 9.94 -5.20 11.93
N GLU A 99 10.37 -6.21 11.16
CA GLU A 99 11.67 -6.87 11.34
C GLU A 99 12.79 -6.12 10.62
N TYR A 100 13.97 -6.08 11.25
CA TYR A 100 15.17 -5.53 10.60
C TYR A 100 15.68 -6.47 9.50
N VAL A 101 15.70 -5.98 8.25
CA VAL A 101 16.09 -6.73 7.05
C VAL A 101 17.49 -7.38 7.20
N ARG A 102 18.48 -6.66 7.77
CA ARG A 102 19.86 -7.16 7.90
C ARG A 102 20.03 -8.30 8.90
N SER A 103 19.20 -8.38 9.95
CA SER A 103 19.34 -9.39 11.01
C SER A 103 18.44 -10.62 10.78
N SER A 104 17.53 -10.55 9.80
CA SER A 104 16.60 -11.65 9.54
C SER A 104 17.28 -12.84 8.86
N ARG A 105 17.15 -14.02 9.47
CA ARG A 105 17.62 -15.29 8.88
C ARG A 105 16.96 -15.55 7.52
N LEU A 106 15.68 -15.20 7.37
CA LEU A 106 14.96 -15.35 6.11
C LEU A 106 15.66 -14.56 4.99
N MET A 107 16.03 -13.32 5.27
CA MET A 107 16.74 -12.49 4.27
C MET A 107 18.11 -13.03 3.91
N GLN A 108 18.87 -13.50 4.89
CA GLN A 108 20.17 -14.11 4.65
C GLN A 108 20.05 -15.36 3.78
N THR A 109 19.08 -16.26 4.05
CA THR A 109 18.87 -17.45 3.21
C THR A 109 18.39 -17.10 1.81
N VAL A 110 17.53 -16.09 1.65
CA VAL A 110 17.10 -15.61 0.33
C VAL A 110 18.26 -15.01 -0.44
N PHE A 111 19.12 -14.21 0.19
CA PHE A 111 20.30 -13.67 -0.48
C PHE A 111 21.33 -14.73 -0.88
N THR A 112 21.54 -15.75 -0.03
CA THR A 112 22.44 -16.87 -0.40
C THR A 112 21.89 -17.66 -1.57
N LEU A 113 20.59 -17.96 -1.61
CA LEU A 113 19.95 -18.62 -2.76
C LEU A 113 19.99 -17.75 -4.02
N TRP A 114 19.78 -16.46 -3.88
CA TRP A 114 19.89 -15.53 -5.01
C TRP A 114 21.34 -15.44 -5.54
N ALA A 115 22.35 -15.44 -4.66
CA ALA A 115 23.76 -15.53 -5.06
C ALA A 115 24.06 -16.86 -5.79
N VAL A 116 23.52 -17.98 -5.29
CA VAL A 116 23.63 -19.29 -6.00
C VAL A 116 22.99 -19.19 -7.38
N TYR A 117 21.81 -18.59 -7.50
CA TYR A 117 21.17 -18.34 -8.79
C TYR A 117 22.07 -17.56 -9.74
N LEU A 118 22.71 -16.47 -9.28
CA LEU A 118 23.62 -15.68 -10.09
C LEU A 118 24.81 -16.50 -10.58
N VAL A 119 25.39 -17.34 -9.72
CA VAL A 119 26.49 -18.24 -10.10
C VAL A 119 26.03 -19.25 -11.16
N VAL A 120 24.87 -19.85 -10.99
CA VAL A 120 24.28 -20.79 -11.97
C VAL A 120 24.00 -20.07 -13.29
N LEU A 121 23.40 -18.88 -13.26
CA LEU A 121 23.10 -18.07 -14.44
C LEU A 121 24.37 -17.70 -15.20
N LEU A 122 25.44 -17.27 -14.50
CA LEU A 122 26.73 -16.97 -15.11
C LEU A 122 27.42 -18.22 -15.66
N SER A 123 27.31 -19.37 -14.97
CA SER A 123 27.87 -20.63 -15.46
C SER A 123 27.19 -21.11 -16.75
N ALA A 124 25.92 -20.74 -16.94
CA ALA A 124 25.19 -21.06 -18.16
C ALA A 124 25.82 -20.45 -19.42
N VAL A 125 26.62 -19.37 -19.27
CA VAL A 125 27.38 -18.78 -20.40
C VAL A 125 28.43 -19.76 -20.94
N PHE A 126 29.01 -20.55 -20.05
CA PHE A 126 30.17 -21.42 -20.40
C PHE A 126 29.74 -22.86 -20.67
N VAL A 127 28.60 -23.28 -20.15
CA VAL A 127 28.13 -24.68 -20.23
C VAL A 127 26.94 -24.79 -21.19
N ARG A 128 27.15 -25.42 -22.35
CA ARG A 128 26.14 -25.59 -23.41
C ARG A 128 24.93 -26.45 -22.99
N GLY A 129 24.96 -27.07 -21.81
CA GLY A 129 23.87 -27.91 -21.31
C GLY A 129 22.65 -27.14 -20.80
N PHE A 130 22.75 -25.82 -20.55
CA PHE A 130 21.65 -25.00 -20.05
C PHE A 130 20.71 -24.52 -21.18
N SER A 131 21.31 -24.00 -22.24
CA SER A 131 20.57 -23.51 -23.41
C SER A 131 21.48 -23.46 -24.62
N SER A 132 20.91 -23.53 -25.81
CA SER A 132 21.57 -23.36 -27.09
C SER A 132 20.72 -22.49 -28.00
N VAL A 133 21.33 -21.79 -28.94
CA VAL A 133 20.61 -20.99 -29.93
C VAL A 133 20.55 -21.82 -31.23
N SER A 134 19.33 -22.05 -31.74
CA SER A 134 19.08 -22.73 -33.02
C SER A 134 19.63 -21.90 -34.17
N SER A 135 19.78 -22.55 -35.36
CA SER A 135 20.03 -21.86 -36.62
C SER A 135 19.01 -20.77 -36.94
N ASP A 136 17.78 -20.93 -36.48
CA ASP A 136 16.66 -20.01 -36.67
C ASP A 136 16.63 -18.86 -35.61
N GLY A 137 17.67 -18.75 -34.81
CA GLY A 137 17.78 -17.71 -33.75
C GLY A 137 16.96 -17.95 -32.47
N ARG A 138 16.25 -19.09 -32.38
CA ARG A 138 15.44 -19.43 -31.20
C ARG A 138 16.27 -20.08 -30.10
N LEU A 139 15.97 -19.72 -28.84
CA LEU A 139 16.60 -20.37 -27.69
C LEU A 139 15.99 -21.77 -27.50
N ILE A 140 16.85 -22.79 -27.57
CA ILE A 140 16.48 -24.17 -27.25
C ILE A 140 16.97 -24.46 -25.84
N ARG A 141 16.05 -24.89 -24.96
CA ARG A 141 16.34 -25.29 -23.59
C ARG A 141 17.17 -26.57 -23.57
N GLY A 142 18.24 -26.56 -22.82
CA GLY A 142 19.04 -27.75 -22.57
C GLY A 142 18.52 -28.57 -21.38
N PRO A 143 19.09 -29.77 -21.16
CA PRO A 143 18.68 -30.64 -20.04
C PRO A 143 18.98 -30.03 -18.66
N LEU A 144 19.90 -29.07 -18.56
CA LEU A 144 20.24 -28.39 -17.30
C LEU A 144 19.40 -27.12 -17.06
N TYR A 145 18.49 -26.74 -17.96
CA TYR A 145 17.64 -25.56 -17.81
C TYR A 145 16.87 -25.49 -16.49
N PRO A 146 16.29 -26.62 -15.98
CA PRO A 146 15.56 -26.59 -14.69
C PRO A 146 16.45 -26.16 -13.52
N LEU A 147 17.78 -26.38 -13.57
CA LEU A 147 18.70 -25.96 -12.52
C LEU A 147 18.77 -24.43 -12.35
N ILE A 148 18.49 -23.66 -13.40
CA ILE A 148 18.42 -22.19 -13.31
C ILE A 148 17.17 -21.79 -12.53
N LEU A 149 16.06 -22.47 -12.66
CA LEU A 149 14.79 -22.13 -12.02
C LEU A 149 14.71 -22.58 -10.56
N LEU A 150 15.42 -23.64 -10.17
CA LEU A 150 15.38 -24.22 -8.82
C LEU A 150 15.64 -23.19 -7.70
N PRO A 151 16.68 -22.35 -7.72
CA PRO A 151 16.92 -21.38 -6.66
C PRO A 151 15.81 -20.32 -6.59
N LEU A 152 15.22 -19.90 -7.72
CA LEU A 152 14.13 -18.94 -7.76
C LEU A 152 12.84 -19.52 -7.16
N ILE A 153 12.54 -20.77 -7.49
CA ILE A 153 11.40 -21.52 -6.90
C ILE A 153 11.62 -21.68 -5.39
N ALA A 154 12.85 -22.00 -4.95
CA ALA A 154 13.18 -22.09 -3.53
C ALA A 154 12.98 -20.74 -2.80
N ILE A 155 13.35 -19.62 -3.41
CA ILE A 155 13.11 -18.27 -2.85
C ILE A 155 11.59 -18.02 -2.72
N LEU A 156 10.78 -18.39 -3.72
CA LEU A 156 9.32 -18.24 -3.65
C LEU A 156 8.71 -19.10 -2.55
N LEU A 157 9.16 -20.33 -2.39
CA LEU A 157 8.71 -21.24 -1.31
C LEU A 157 9.10 -20.67 0.07
N LEU A 158 10.31 -20.08 0.20
CA LEU A 158 10.72 -19.41 1.43
C LEU A 158 9.88 -18.17 1.72
N ASN A 159 9.55 -17.38 0.71
CA ASN A 159 8.65 -16.23 0.86
C ASN A 159 7.24 -16.68 1.29
N LEU A 160 6.72 -17.75 0.69
CA LEU A 160 5.44 -18.33 1.09
C LEU A 160 5.46 -18.85 2.53
N ALA A 161 6.47 -19.65 2.88
CA ALA A 161 6.64 -20.16 4.24
C ALA A 161 6.83 -19.03 5.26
N GLY A 162 7.65 -18.00 4.91
CA GLY A 162 7.86 -16.81 5.72
C GLY A 162 6.58 -16.01 5.95
N THR A 163 5.73 -15.90 4.94
CA THR A 163 4.41 -15.25 5.03
C THR A 163 3.46 -16.03 5.95
N ILE A 164 3.40 -17.36 5.81
CA ILE A 164 2.55 -18.22 6.63
C ILE A 164 3.02 -18.19 8.10
N GLN A 165 4.32 -18.26 8.33
CA GLN A 165 4.90 -18.25 9.69
C GLN A 165 4.62 -16.94 10.43
N ARG A 166 4.52 -15.81 9.70
CA ARG A 166 4.32 -14.46 10.26
C ARG A 166 2.86 -13.96 10.15
N ARG A 167 1.90 -14.84 9.89
CA ARG A 167 0.49 -14.48 9.68
C ARG A 167 -0.13 -13.69 10.84
N GLU A 168 0.37 -13.88 12.06
CA GLU A 168 -0.12 -13.20 13.27
C GLU A 168 0.50 -11.80 13.46
N GLN A 169 1.61 -11.50 12.77
CA GLN A 169 2.32 -10.23 12.85
C GLN A 169 1.82 -9.22 11.82
N VAL A 170 1.10 -9.67 10.80
CA VAL A 170 0.58 -8.82 9.72
C VAL A 170 -0.94 -8.80 9.71
N SER A 171 -1.53 -7.74 9.15
CA SER A 171 -2.96 -7.67 8.97
C SER A 171 -3.46 -8.79 8.05
N ARG A 172 -4.72 -9.21 8.20
CA ARG A 172 -5.33 -10.21 7.31
C ARG A 172 -5.26 -9.78 5.84
N ARG A 173 -5.44 -8.49 5.58
CA ARG A 173 -5.37 -7.91 4.23
C ARG A 173 -3.96 -8.07 3.66
N THR A 174 -2.94 -7.67 4.41
CA THR A 174 -1.52 -7.80 4.02
C THR A 174 -1.13 -9.26 3.79
N PHE A 175 -1.59 -10.18 4.63
CA PHE A 175 -1.37 -11.62 4.44
C PHE A 175 -1.93 -12.11 3.10
N PHE A 176 -3.19 -11.79 2.78
CA PHE A 176 -3.78 -12.17 1.49
C PHE A 176 -3.09 -11.51 0.31
N SER A 177 -2.60 -10.28 0.46
CA SER A 177 -1.84 -9.58 -0.59
C SER A 177 -0.57 -10.34 -0.96
N PHE A 178 0.18 -10.84 0.04
CA PHE A 178 1.37 -11.67 -0.21
C PHE A 178 1.02 -13.01 -0.87
N LEU A 179 -0.10 -13.66 -0.50
CA LEU A 179 -0.54 -14.88 -1.16
C LEU A 179 -0.89 -14.62 -2.63
N ILE A 180 -1.64 -13.56 -2.93
CA ILE A 180 -2.00 -13.15 -4.29
C ILE A 180 -0.74 -12.76 -5.08
N ALA A 181 0.29 -12.23 -4.41
CA ALA A 181 1.56 -11.91 -5.04
C ALA A 181 2.40 -13.14 -5.37
N ILE A 182 2.53 -14.09 -4.44
CA ILE A 182 3.44 -15.24 -4.57
C ILE A 182 2.87 -16.34 -5.47
N VAL A 183 1.57 -16.64 -5.33
CA VAL A 183 0.95 -17.80 -6.00
C VAL A 183 0.99 -17.70 -7.53
N PRO A 184 0.66 -16.57 -8.18
CA PRO A 184 0.74 -16.44 -9.63
C PRO A 184 2.18 -16.59 -10.16
N ILE A 185 3.17 -15.99 -9.47
CA ILE A 185 4.57 -16.11 -9.87
C ILE A 185 5.03 -17.56 -9.76
N MET A 186 4.67 -18.25 -8.69
CA MET A 186 5.00 -19.65 -8.48
C MET A 186 4.36 -20.54 -9.54
N ALA A 187 3.10 -20.28 -9.89
CA ALA A 187 2.41 -21.00 -10.97
C ALA A 187 3.06 -20.75 -12.33
N ALA A 188 3.44 -19.51 -12.64
CA ALA A 188 4.14 -19.15 -13.86
C ALA A 188 5.53 -19.82 -13.94
N MET A 189 6.31 -19.78 -12.85
CA MET A 189 7.61 -20.44 -12.76
C MET A 189 7.50 -21.97 -12.92
N PHE A 190 6.46 -22.58 -12.36
CA PHE A 190 6.20 -24.00 -12.52
C PHE A 190 5.80 -24.33 -13.96
N ALA A 191 4.94 -23.52 -14.58
CA ALA A 191 4.56 -23.69 -15.98
C ALA A 191 5.77 -23.62 -16.92
N LEU A 192 6.74 -22.74 -16.65
CA LEU A 192 7.98 -22.62 -17.42
C LEU A 192 8.86 -23.87 -17.43
N LEU A 193 8.69 -24.79 -16.48
CA LEU A 193 9.40 -26.07 -16.52
C LEU A 193 8.93 -26.96 -17.68
N PHE A 194 7.67 -26.77 -18.14
CA PHE A 194 7.02 -27.64 -19.12
C PHE A 194 6.71 -26.94 -20.45
N ILE A 195 6.48 -25.63 -20.41
CA ILE A 195 5.97 -24.86 -21.56
C ILE A 195 6.79 -23.59 -21.73
N ASP A 196 7.06 -23.20 -22.99
CA ASP A 196 7.72 -21.93 -23.31
C ASP A 196 6.72 -20.77 -23.26
N VAL A 197 6.44 -20.24 -22.06
CA VAL A 197 5.46 -19.18 -21.85
C VAL A 197 6.06 -18.06 -21.02
N PHE A 198 7.12 -17.42 -21.51
CA PHE A 198 7.75 -16.25 -20.88
C PHE A 198 6.75 -15.13 -20.55
N PRO A 199 5.76 -14.77 -21.42
CA PRO A 199 4.80 -13.72 -21.12
C PRO A 199 3.97 -13.94 -19.84
N LEU A 200 3.79 -15.20 -19.41
CA LEU A 200 3.06 -15.49 -18.16
C LEU A 200 3.78 -14.95 -16.91
N ILE A 201 5.11 -14.89 -16.95
CA ILE A 201 5.90 -14.32 -15.83
C ILE A 201 5.65 -12.83 -15.75
N ASP A 202 5.66 -12.11 -16.86
CA ASP A 202 5.44 -10.66 -16.88
C ASP A 202 4.05 -10.32 -16.33
N ILE A 203 3.02 -11.06 -16.76
CA ILE A 203 1.66 -10.91 -16.23
C ILE A 203 1.64 -11.18 -14.71
N ALA A 204 2.26 -12.27 -14.26
CA ALA A 204 2.28 -12.63 -12.85
C ALA A 204 2.97 -11.55 -12.00
N TYR A 205 4.06 -10.98 -12.48
CA TYR A 205 4.75 -9.89 -11.80
C TYR A 205 3.95 -8.59 -11.75
N VAL A 206 3.27 -8.22 -12.86
CA VAL A 206 2.40 -7.04 -12.89
C VAL A 206 1.23 -7.19 -11.93
N LEU A 207 0.58 -8.35 -11.93
CA LEU A 207 -0.50 -8.65 -10.97
C LEU A 207 -0.01 -8.57 -9.53
N THR A 208 1.21 -9.07 -9.27
CA THR A 208 1.86 -8.97 -7.97
C THR A 208 2.07 -7.52 -7.55
N ALA A 209 2.66 -6.71 -8.43
CA ALA A 209 2.93 -5.30 -8.17
C ALA A 209 1.66 -4.52 -7.86
N LEU A 210 0.63 -4.69 -8.67
CA LEU A 210 -0.65 -4.01 -8.52
C LEU A 210 -1.41 -4.46 -7.26
N SER A 211 -1.42 -5.77 -6.98
CA SER A 211 -2.08 -6.29 -5.77
C SER A 211 -1.41 -5.78 -4.51
N MET A 212 -0.08 -5.88 -4.40
CA MET A 212 0.67 -5.40 -3.24
C MET A 212 0.49 -3.90 -3.03
N TYR A 213 0.54 -3.12 -4.11
CA TYR A 213 0.34 -1.68 -4.04
C TYR A 213 -1.09 -1.31 -3.63
N GLY A 214 -2.11 -1.97 -4.22
CA GLY A 214 -3.51 -1.76 -3.88
C GLY A 214 -3.82 -2.07 -2.42
N PHE A 215 -3.26 -3.15 -1.88
CA PHE A 215 -3.40 -3.50 -0.47
C PHE A 215 -2.66 -2.52 0.45
N ALA A 216 -1.44 -2.09 0.10
CA ALA A 216 -0.71 -1.07 0.86
C ALA A 216 -1.49 0.24 0.94
N LEU A 217 -2.10 0.68 -0.17
CA LEU A 217 -3.00 1.83 -0.21
C LEU A 217 -4.22 1.64 0.68
N SER A 218 -4.87 0.48 0.61
CA SER A 218 -6.07 0.21 1.41
C SER A 218 -5.79 0.22 2.91
N GLU A 219 -4.63 -0.30 3.33
CA GLU A 219 -4.19 -0.29 4.73
C GLU A 219 -3.97 1.13 5.22
N GLN A 220 -3.34 1.98 4.41
CA GLN A 220 -3.10 3.38 4.76
C GLN A 220 -4.37 4.21 4.85
N ILE A 221 -5.28 4.06 3.88
CA ILE A 221 -6.59 4.73 3.92
C ILE A 221 -7.35 4.37 5.21
N GLU A 222 -7.26 3.12 5.64
CA GLU A 222 -7.90 2.67 6.88
C GLU A 222 -7.24 3.30 8.13
N GLN A 223 -5.89 3.36 8.17
CA GLN A 223 -5.17 4.01 9.25
C GLN A 223 -5.48 5.50 9.34
N ASP A 224 -5.53 6.20 8.22
CA ASP A 224 -5.89 7.61 8.15
C ASP A 224 -7.33 7.85 8.63
N ARG A 225 -8.28 6.97 8.26
CA ARG A 225 -9.66 7.03 8.75
C ARG A 225 -9.74 6.83 10.26
N CYS A 226 -9.06 5.83 10.79
CA CYS A 226 -9.02 5.60 12.23
C CYS A 226 -8.45 6.80 12.97
N HIS A 227 -7.39 7.40 12.46
CA HIS A 227 -6.77 8.58 13.07
C HIS A 227 -7.69 9.82 13.02
N GLN A 228 -8.39 10.04 11.91
CA GLN A 228 -9.39 11.12 11.80
C GLN A 228 -10.55 10.93 12.76
N LEU A 229 -11.04 9.70 12.93
CA LEU A 229 -12.09 9.39 13.91
C LEU A 229 -11.62 9.62 15.34
N GLU A 230 -10.37 9.27 15.66
CA GLU A 230 -9.79 9.51 16.98
C GLU A 230 -9.69 11.01 17.27
N ILE A 231 -9.21 11.82 16.31
CA ILE A 231 -9.16 13.28 16.42
C ILE A 231 -10.58 13.85 16.62
N ALA A 232 -11.56 13.37 15.86
CA ALA A 232 -12.95 13.82 16.00
C ALA A 232 -13.52 13.49 17.39
N ASN A 233 -13.24 12.29 17.91
CA ASN A 233 -13.66 11.89 19.25
C ASN A 233 -12.97 12.69 20.36
N GLN A 234 -11.67 12.98 20.21
CA GLN A 234 -10.93 13.83 21.14
C GLN A 234 -11.49 15.26 21.14
N ARG A 235 -11.77 15.83 19.97
CA ARG A 235 -12.42 17.14 19.86
C ARG A 235 -13.80 17.15 20.53
N ALA A 236 -14.63 16.12 20.32
CA ALA A 236 -15.93 16.00 20.97
C ALA A 236 -15.81 15.90 22.50
N SER A 237 -14.81 15.16 22.99
CA SER A 237 -14.54 15.04 24.44
C SER A 237 -14.12 16.37 25.05
N VAL A 238 -13.24 17.12 24.37
CA VAL A 238 -12.84 18.47 24.81
C VAL A 238 -14.05 19.42 24.82
N MET A 239 -14.96 19.33 23.86
CA MET A 239 -16.21 20.09 23.85
C MET A 239 -17.03 19.86 25.12
N VAL A 240 -17.23 18.60 25.49
CA VAL A 240 -18.00 18.24 26.69
C VAL A 240 -17.33 18.76 27.96
N LEU A 241 -15.99 18.68 28.04
CA LEU A 241 -15.23 19.16 29.19
C LEU A 241 -15.23 20.71 29.32
N GLN A 242 -15.31 21.43 28.19
CA GLN A 242 -15.40 22.91 28.20
C GLN A 242 -16.77 23.43 28.64
N MET A 243 -17.80 22.62 28.64
CA MET A 243 -19.16 23.00 29.06
C MET A 243 -19.37 23.07 30.56
N ARG A 244 -18.36 23.23 31.39
CA ARG A 244 -18.50 23.33 32.86
C ARG A 244 -19.69 22.48 33.36
N PRO A 245 -19.57 21.18 33.60
CA PRO A 245 -20.71 20.31 33.95
C PRO A 245 -21.52 20.83 35.14
N HIS A 246 -20.84 21.45 36.09
CA HIS A 246 -21.45 22.08 37.27
C HIS A 246 -22.43 23.21 36.88
N PHE A 247 -22.09 24.04 35.88
CA PHE A 247 -22.97 25.08 35.37
C PHE A 247 -24.25 24.49 34.76
N ILE A 248 -24.12 23.42 34.00
CA ILE A 248 -25.28 22.72 33.39
C ILE A 248 -26.21 22.18 34.47
N TYR A 249 -25.66 21.48 35.48
CA TYR A 249 -26.44 20.92 36.57
C TYR A 249 -27.12 22.02 37.40
N ASN A 250 -26.42 23.08 37.71
CA ASN A 250 -26.97 24.20 38.50
C ASN A 250 -28.10 24.90 37.73
N THR A 251 -27.91 25.16 36.40
CA THR A 251 -28.96 25.78 35.59
C THR A 251 -30.20 24.92 35.52
N LEU A 252 -30.08 23.60 35.28
CA LEU A 252 -31.22 22.69 35.26
C LEU A 252 -31.93 22.64 36.61
N MET A 253 -31.20 22.67 37.74
CA MET A 253 -31.80 22.70 39.05
C MET A 253 -32.56 24.02 39.31
N SER A 254 -31.97 25.17 38.88
CA SER A 254 -32.67 26.46 38.96
C SER A 254 -33.92 26.48 38.12
N ILE A 255 -33.92 25.97 36.90
CA ILE A 255 -35.10 25.84 36.06
C ILE A 255 -36.17 24.98 36.76
N TYR A 256 -35.77 23.83 37.34
CA TYR A 256 -36.66 22.96 38.08
C TYR A 256 -37.34 23.69 39.25
N CYS A 257 -36.61 24.41 40.06
CA CYS A 257 -37.18 25.20 41.17
C CYS A 257 -38.11 26.33 40.69
N LEU A 258 -37.75 26.99 39.56
CA LEU A 258 -38.58 28.05 38.98
C LEU A 258 -39.88 27.54 38.37
N CYS A 259 -39.99 26.27 37.98
CA CYS A 259 -41.21 25.70 37.42
C CYS A 259 -42.42 25.85 38.37
N ASP A 260 -42.20 25.73 39.66
CA ASP A 260 -43.25 25.84 40.70
C ASP A 260 -43.44 27.29 41.19
N GLN A 261 -42.34 28.12 41.18
CA GLN A 261 -42.36 29.47 41.72
C GLN A 261 -42.75 30.53 40.69
N ASP A 262 -42.16 30.49 39.52
CA ASP A 262 -42.41 31.40 38.38
C ASP A 262 -42.27 30.67 37.03
N PRO A 263 -43.32 30.08 36.49
CA PRO A 263 -43.32 29.37 35.25
C PRO A 263 -42.93 30.22 34.03
N GLN A 264 -43.16 31.52 34.06
CA GLN A 264 -42.76 32.41 32.94
C GLN A 264 -41.26 32.60 32.92
N LYS A 265 -40.64 32.83 34.09
CA LYS A 265 -39.19 32.93 34.25
C LYS A 265 -38.51 31.61 33.93
N ALA A 266 -39.07 30.46 34.35
CA ALA A 266 -38.56 29.14 33.97
C ALA A 266 -38.46 28.96 32.44
N ARG A 267 -39.48 29.39 31.71
CA ARG A 267 -39.47 29.37 30.22
C ARG A 267 -38.38 30.26 29.64
N GLN A 268 -38.21 31.47 30.20
CA GLN A 268 -37.19 32.41 29.72
C GLN A 268 -35.79 31.83 29.94
N VAL A 269 -35.46 31.37 31.15
CA VAL A 269 -34.16 30.75 31.49
C VAL A 269 -33.89 29.52 30.62
N THR A 270 -34.90 28.71 30.35
CA THR A 270 -34.79 27.54 29.46
C THR A 270 -34.38 27.97 28.02
N MET A 271 -35.00 29.05 27.50
CA MET A 271 -34.62 29.58 26.19
C MET A 271 -33.22 30.15 26.14
N ASP A 272 -32.81 30.92 27.15
CA ASP A 272 -31.50 31.51 27.26
C ASP A 272 -30.39 30.44 27.40
N PHE A 273 -30.67 29.42 28.21
CA PHE A 273 -29.77 28.27 28.37
C PHE A 273 -29.67 27.44 27.08
N THR A 274 -30.75 27.22 26.37
CA THR A 274 -30.74 26.53 25.07
C THR A 274 -29.94 27.29 24.03
N ASN A 275 -30.10 28.63 23.99
CA ASN A 275 -29.33 29.50 23.09
C ASN A 275 -27.84 29.50 23.43
N TYR A 276 -27.50 29.55 24.73
CA TYR A 276 -26.12 29.41 25.20
C TYR A 276 -25.49 28.08 24.75
N LEU A 277 -26.16 26.95 24.98
CA LEU A 277 -25.67 25.64 24.57
C LEU A 277 -25.48 25.55 23.05
N ARG A 278 -26.46 26.00 22.27
CA ARG A 278 -26.39 26.00 20.80
C ARG A 278 -25.21 26.81 20.27
N ARG A 279 -24.92 27.96 20.86
CA ARG A 279 -23.79 28.80 20.46
C ARG A 279 -22.46 28.18 20.82
N ASN A 280 -22.36 27.56 22.01
CA ASN A 280 -21.17 26.79 22.40
C ASN A 280 -20.86 25.67 21.41
N PHE A 281 -21.86 24.87 21.05
CA PHE A 281 -21.70 23.79 20.06
C PHE A 281 -21.25 24.33 18.69
N ASN A 282 -21.85 25.41 18.22
CA ASN A 282 -21.46 26.00 16.94
C ASN A 282 -20.05 26.62 16.95
N ALA A 283 -19.64 27.24 18.05
CA ALA A 283 -18.32 27.86 18.19
C ALA A 283 -17.20 26.80 18.15
N VAL A 284 -17.42 25.64 18.78
CA VAL A 284 -16.43 24.56 18.77
C VAL A 284 -16.43 23.77 17.44
N ALA A 285 -17.56 23.73 16.74
CA ALA A 285 -17.67 23.06 15.43
C ALA A 285 -17.02 23.89 14.29
N SER A 286 -16.76 25.19 14.47
CA SER A 286 -16.16 26.05 13.45
C SER A 286 -14.67 26.25 13.70
N ASP A 287 -13.84 25.90 12.71
CA ASP A 287 -12.39 26.20 12.72
C ASP A 287 -12.10 27.68 12.32
N SER A 288 -13.14 28.53 12.20
CA SER A 288 -13.02 29.93 11.77
C SER A 288 -13.04 30.89 12.95
N THR A 289 -12.38 32.04 12.79
CA THR A 289 -12.46 33.15 13.76
C THR A 289 -13.90 33.66 13.90
N ILE A 290 -14.35 33.80 15.15
CA ILE A 290 -15.69 34.27 15.48
C ILE A 290 -15.71 35.80 15.55
N PRO A 291 -16.68 36.51 14.93
CA PRO A 291 -16.83 37.94 15.07
C PRO A 291 -17.05 38.34 16.55
N PHE A 292 -16.44 39.44 16.97
CA PHE A 292 -16.57 39.95 18.34
C PHE A 292 -18.02 40.15 18.78
N SER A 293 -18.90 40.57 17.87
CA SER A 293 -20.34 40.72 18.15
C SER A 293 -21.00 39.40 18.55
N ALA A 294 -20.61 38.29 17.94
CA ALA A 294 -21.15 36.96 18.26
C ALA A 294 -20.65 36.49 19.63
N GLU A 295 -19.39 36.77 19.99
CA GLU A 295 -18.83 36.46 21.32
C GLU A 295 -19.49 37.32 22.41
N LEU A 296 -19.76 38.57 22.14
CA LEU A 296 -20.49 39.47 23.07
C LEU A 296 -21.91 38.95 23.35
N GLU A 297 -22.63 38.49 22.31
CA GLU A 297 -23.95 37.89 22.50
C GLU A 297 -23.90 36.56 23.24
N HIS A 298 -22.85 35.75 23.03
CA HIS A 298 -22.63 34.53 23.81
C HIS A 298 -22.42 34.83 25.29
N THR A 299 -21.57 35.80 25.59
CA THR A 299 -21.32 36.28 26.96
C THR A 299 -22.60 36.83 27.63
N ARG A 300 -23.43 37.56 26.88
CA ARG A 300 -24.73 38.04 27.42
C ARG A 300 -25.68 36.88 27.76
N ALA A 301 -25.78 35.86 26.87
CA ALA A 301 -26.59 34.68 27.16
C ALA A 301 -26.11 33.93 28.40
N TYR A 302 -24.79 33.77 28.57
CA TYR A 302 -24.21 33.19 29.76
C TYR A 302 -24.60 33.97 31.02
N LEU A 303 -24.41 35.30 31.02
CA LEU A 303 -24.72 36.16 32.17
C LEU A 303 -26.21 36.15 32.52
N ALA A 304 -27.12 36.10 31.53
CA ALA A 304 -28.54 36.00 31.77
C ALA A 304 -28.93 34.70 32.52
N VAL A 305 -28.27 33.59 32.19
CA VAL A 305 -28.45 32.31 32.87
C VAL A 305 -27.87 32.34 34.29
N GLU A 306 -26.67 32.92 34.48
CA GLU A 306 -26.01 33.09 35.79
C GLU A 306 -26.82 34.00 36.69
N GLN A 307 -27.38 35.12 36.20
CA GLN A 307 -28.22 36.01 36.97
C GLN A 307 -29.49 35.32 37.50
N ALA A 308 -30.06 34.44 36.68
CA ALA A 308 -31.23 33.66 37.10
C ALA A 308 -30.95 32.64 38.23
N GLN A 309 -29.67 32.23 38.37
CA GLN A 309 -29.21 31.33 39.45
C GLN A 309 -28.90 32.05 40.77
N PHE A 310 -28.48 33.32 40.71
CA PHE A 310 -27.93 34.07 41.85
C PHE A 310 -28.69 35.38 42.11
N GLU A 311 -29.97 35.46 41.81
CA GLU A 311 -30.78 36.68 41.91
C GLU A 311 -30.77 37.32 43.31
N ASP A 312 -30.54 36.51 44.35
CA ASP A 312 -30.44 37.01 45.75
C ASP A 312 -29.03 37.43 46.17
N MET A 313 -28.01 37.29 45.31
CA MET A 313 -26.62 37.55 45.63
C MET A 313 -25.93 38.67 44.79
N LEU A 314 -26.65 39.20 43.82
CA LEU A 314 -26.20 40.31 42.99
C LEU A 314 -27.15 41.49 43.12
#